data_75a1889a7cb3e46611643761ed6f70f3
#
_entry.id   75a1889a7cb3e46611643761ed6f70f3
#
_cell.length_a   1.000
_cell.length_b   1.000
_cell.length_c   1.000
_cell.angle_alpha   90.00
_cell.angle_beta   90.00
_cell.angle_gamma   90.00
#
_symmetry.space_group_name_H-M   'P 1'
#
loop_
_entity.id
_entity.type
_entity.pdbx_description
1 polymer ?
#
loop_
_entity_poly.entity_id
_entity_poly.type
_entity_poly.pdbx_seq_one_letter_code
_entity_poly.pdbx_strand_id
1 'polypeptide(L)'
;MLLAKIVAVSDAVSSTRSRSEKIELLADTLRLLDPNEAPIAVSYLSGKPTQRKLGAGYATIHGVAAAAATEPTLEIVEVDRVLEEMSSVAGPGAKSRKEALLAELLGRATEVEQSFLRGLMLRNLRQGALEGVMADAVAVALDVPPQR
;
A
#
# COMPACT_ATOMS: atom_id res chain seq x y z
N MET A 1 -5.32 10.83 0.83
CA MET A 1 -5.54 9.90 1.97
C MET A 1 -4.22 9.53 2.60
N LEU A 2 -4.15 9.55 3.90
CA LEU A 2 -2.93 9.16 4.61
C LEU A 2 -2.69 7.65 4.50
N LEU A 3 -1.42 7.28 4.35
CA LEU A 3 -1.01 5.88 4.39
C LEU A 3 -1.47 5.20 5.68
N ALA A 4 -1.42 5.91 6.80
CA ALA A 4 -1.87 5.39 8.10
C ALA A 4 -3.32 4.87 8.05
N LYS A 5 -4.20 5.53 7.29
CA LYS A 5 -5.58 5.08 7.13
C LYS A 5 -5.64 3.76 6.38
N ILE A 6 -4.87 3.63 5.32
CA ILE A 6 -4.78 2.38 4.55
C ILE A 6 -4.25 1.23 5.42
N VAL A 7 -3.21 1.51 6.21
CA VAL A 7 -2.63 0.51 7.14
C VAL A 7 -3.68 0.04 8.14
N ALA A 8 -4.43 0.98 8.73
CA ALA A 8 -5.47 0.66 9.71
C ALA A 8 -6.59 -0.18 9.09
N VAL A 9 -7.04 0.17 7.88
CA VAL A 9 -8.09 -0.59 7.18
C VAL A 9 -7.60 -1.97 6.79
N SER A 10 -6.37 -2.08 6.28
CA SER A 10 -5.76 -3.37 5.93
C SER A 10 -5.72 -4.29 7.15
N ASP A 11 -5.33 -3.75 8.29
CA ASP A 11 -5.26 -4.49 9.54
C ASP A 11 -6.65 -4.95 10.00
N ALA A 12 -7.64 -4.06 9.95
CA ALA A 12 -9.02 -4.37 10.33
C ALA A 12 -9.61 -5.46 9.43
N VAL A 13 -9.38 -5.37 8.12
CA VAL A 13 -9.85 -6.37 7.14
C VAL A 13 -9.20 -7.73 7.41
N SER A 14 -7.91 -7.75 7.71
CA SER A 14 -7.19 -8.99 8.02
C SER A 14 -7.63 -9.61 9.35
N SER A 15 -8.17 -8.82 10.26
CA SER A 15 -8.54 -9.25 11.61
C SER A 15 -9.94 -9.84 11.71
N THR A 16 -10.77 -9.71 10.69
CA THR A 16 -12.12 -10.27 10.67
C THR A 16 -12.21 -11.44 9.70
N ARG A 17 -13.07 -12.42 10.00
CA ARG A 17 -13.38 -13.54 9.12
C ARG A 17 -14.67 -13.30 8.33
N SER A 18 -15.43 -12.27 8.70
CA SER A 18 -16.70 -11.96 8.05
C SER A 18 -16.50 -11.31 6.70
N ARG A 19 -16.94 -11.98 5.64
CA ARG A 19 -16.88 -11.43 4.29
C ARG A 19 -17.63 -10.11 4.17
N SER A 20 -18.81 -10.02 4.77
CA SER A 20 -19.61 -8.80 4.72
C SER A 20 -18.94 -7.63 5.46
N GLU A 21 -18.29 -7.89 6.60
CA GLU A 21 -17.52 -6.86 7.29
C GLU A 21 -16.34 -6.38 6.48
N LYS A 22 -15.62 -7.29 5.82
CA LYS A 22 -14.50 -6.92 4.95
C LYS A 22 -14.96 -6.00 3.82
N ILE A 23 -16.06 -6.38 3.16
CA ILE A 23 -16.63 -5.59 2.06
C ILE A 23 -17.05 -4.21 2.56
N GLU A 24 -17.70 -4.13 3.70
CA GLU A 24 -18.16 -2.86 4.27
C GLU A 24 -17.00 -1.95 4.65
N LEU A 25 -15.96 -2.47 5.31
CA LEU A 25 -14.77 -1.72 5.67
C LEU A 25 -14.07 -1.16 4.43
N LEU A 26 -13.92 -1.98 3.41
CA LEU A 26 -13.28 -1.57 2.16
C LEU A 26 -14.12 -0.54 1.41
N ALA A 27 -15.44 -0.78 1.30
CA ALA A 27 -16.33 0.13 0.60
C ALA A 27 -16.36 1.52 1.26
N ASP A 28 -16.43 1.56 2.58
CA ASP A 28 -16.41 2.82 3.32
C ASP A 28 -15.12 3.60 3.07
N THR A 29 -14.00 2.89 3.02
CA THR A 29 -12.71 3.51 2.72
C THR A 29 -12.66 4.04 1.30
N LEU A 30 -13.13 3.24 0.32
CA LEU A 30 -13.12 3.62 -1.09
C LEU A 30 -13.96 4.88 -1.35
N ARG A 31 -15.06 5.06 -0.61
CA ARG A 31 -15.91 6.25 -0.75
C ARG A 31 -15.23 7.54 -0.32
N LEU A 32 -14.15 7.46 0.46
CA LEU A 32 -13.41 8.63 0.94
C LEU A 32 -12.31 9.08 -0.02
N LEU A 33 -12.05 8.31 -1.07
CA LEU A 33 -10.91 8.54 -1.96
C LEU A 33 -11.25 9.50 -3.09
N ASP A 34 -10.27 10.33 -3.46
CA ASP A 34 -10.31 11.06 -4.71
C ASP A 34 -10.02 10.10 -5.88
N PRO A 35 -10.46 10.45 -7.12
CA PRO A 35 -10.24 9.56 -8.27
C PRO A 35 -8.78 9.19 -8.52
N ASN A 36 -7.84 10.08 -8.23
CA ASN A 36 -6.40 9.81 -8.41
C ASN A 36 -5.84 8.87 -7.33
N GLU A 37 -6.50 8.80 -6.18
CA GLU A 37 -6.10 7.94 -5.07
C GLU A 37 -6.65 6.53 -5.18
N ALA A 38 -7.79 6.36 -5.83
CA ALA A 38 -8.51 5.10 -5.83
C ALA A 38 -7.69 3.92 -6.37
N PRO A 39 -7.01 4.02 -7.52
CA PRO A 39 -6.18 2.91 -8.00
C PRO A 39 -5.06 2.54 -7.04
N ILE A 40 -4.46 3.52 -6.39
CA ILE A 40 -3.38 3.30 -5.42
C ILE A 40 -3.93 2.56 -4.20
N ALA A 41 -5.02 3.04 -3.63
CA ALA A 41 -5.62 2.44 -2.45
C ALA A 41 -6.09 1.01 -2.71
N VAL A 42 -6.74 0.76 -3.85
CA VAL A 42 -7.17 -0.59 -4.23
C VAL A 42 -5.98 -1.53 -4.33
N SER A 43 -4.89 -1.08 -4.95
CA SER A 43 -3.66 -1.87 -5.06
C SER A 43 -3.07 -2.19 -3.69
N TYR A 44 -2.93 -1.19 -2.84
CA TYR A 44 -2.34 -1.35 -1.51
C TYR A 44 -3.18 -2.24 -0.60
N LEU A 45 -4.50 -2.05 -0.62
CA LEU A 45 -5.41 -2.90 0.14
C LEU A 45 -5.47 -4.33 -0.40
N SER A 46 -5.05 -4.53 -1.64
CA SER A 46 -4.90 -5.85 -2.24
C SER A 46 -3.49 -6.43 -2.03
N GLY A 47 -2.62 -5.70 -1.35
CA GLY A 47 -1.33 -6.21 -0.91
C GLY A 47 -0.16 -6.02 -1.87
N LYS A 48 -0.29 -5.14 -2.84
CA LYS A 48 0.77 -4.93 -3.85
C LYS A 48 0.89 -3.46 -4.23
N PRO A 49 2.11 -3.02 -4.63
CA PRO A 49 2.27 -1.68 -5.19
C PRO A 49 1.65 -1.61 -6.58
N THR A 50 1.44 -0.38 -7.10
CA THR A 50 0.90 -0.20 -8.45
C THR A 50 1.93 -0.57 -9.52
N GLN A 51 3.22 -0.52 -9.19
CA GLN A 51 4.30 -0.90 -10.10
C GLN A 51 4.37 -2.42 -10.24
N ARG A 52 4.54 -2.91 -11.46
CA ARG A 52 4.71 -4.34 -11.71
C ARG A 52 6.01 -4.86 -11.10
N LYS A 53 7.05 -4.03 -11.11
CA LYS A 53 8.39 -4.42 -10.69
C LYS A 53 9.11 -3.21 -10.10
N LEU A 54 9.56 -3.34 -8.86
CA LEU A 54 10.32 -2.28 -8.20
C LEU A 54 11.82 -2.39 -8.45
N GLY A 55 12.30 -3.57 -8.84
CA GLY A 55 13.71 -3.79 -9.04
C GLY A 55 14.54 -3.79 -7.76
N ALA A 56 13.91 -4.06 -6.62
CA ALA A 56 14.57 -4.17 -5.33
C ALA A 56 14.08 -5.45 -4.65
N GLY A 57 15.02 -6.28 -4.22
CA GLY A 57 14.70 -7.55 -3.58
C GLY A 57 14.69 -7.48 -2.07
N TYR A 58 14.50 -8.65 -1.45
CA TYR A 58 14.39 -8.80 0.00
C TYR A 58 15.56 -8.17 0.75
N ALA A 59 16.80 -8.44 0.30
CA ALA A 59 17.99 -7.93 0.97
C ALA A 59 18.05 -6.40 0.99
N THR A 60 17.68 -5.76 -0.12
CA THR A 60 17.66 -4.30 -0.21
C THR A 60 16.55 -3.72 0.67
N ILE A 61 15.35 -4.26 0.57
CA ILE A 61 14.19 -3.73 1.30
C ILE A 61 14.35 -3.88 2.81
N HIS A 62 14.85 -5.02 3.29
CA HIS A 62 15.09 -5.23 4.71
C HIS A 62 16.42 -4.66 5.19
N GLY A 63 17.39 -4.49 4.29
CA GLY A 63 18.72 -3.98 4.64
C GLY A 63 18.76 -2.47 4.85
N VAL A 64 17.84 -1.73 4.27
CA VAL A 64 17.79 -0.28 4.47
C VAL A 64 17.08 0.02 5.78
N ALA A 65 17.77 0.74 6.68
CA ALA A 65 17.24 1.13 7.97
C ALA A 65 17.07 2.65 8.01
N ALA A 66 16.01 3.10 8.67
CA ALA A 66 15.76 4.51 8.91
C ALA A 66 15.00 4.66 10.23
N ALA A 67 15.31 5.69 10.99
CA ALA A 67 14.58 6.00 12.21
C ALA A 67 13.12 6.31 11.84
N ALA A 68 12.18 5.70 12.55
CA ALA A 68 10.78 5.90 12.30
C ALA A 68 10.31 7.30 12.70
N ALA A 69 9.37 7.85 11.90
CA ALA A 69 8.72 9.10 12.27
C ALA A 69 7.77 8.87 13.45
N THR A 70 7.55 9.90 14.24
CA THR A 70 6.65 9.81 15.40
C THR A 70 5.20 10.06 15.00
N GLU A 71 4.97 10.78 13.90
CA GLU A 71 3.65 11.16 13.44
C GLU A 71 3.38 10.65 12.02
N PRO A 72 2.17 10.17 11.73
CA PRO A 72 1.81 9.72 10.38
C PRO A 72 1.50 10.93 9.50
N THR A 73 2.36 11.19 8.52
CA THR A 73 2.19 12.31 7.58
C THR A 73 2.21 11.90 6.11
N LEU A 74 2.61 10.66 5.82
CA LEU A 74 2.69 10.20 4.43
C LEU A 74 1.32 10.02 3.81
N GLU A 75 1.15 10.55 2.61
CA GLU A 75 -0.02 10.29 1.79
C GLU A 75 0.27 9.20 0.76
N ILE A 76 -0.75 8.44 0.38
CA ILE A 76 -0.55 7.31 -0.55
C ILE A 76 -0.07 7.77 -1.92
N VAL A 77 -0.43 8.97 -2.36
CA VAL A 77 0.05 9.54 -3.62
C VAL A 77 1.57 9.79 -3.56
N GLU A 78 2.06 10.27 -2.40
CA GLU A 78 3.50 10.46 -2.20
C GLU A 78 4.26 9.15 -2.22
N VAL A 79 3.71 8.14 -1.55
CA VAL A 79 4.31 6.79 -1.53
C VAL A 79 4.39 6.24 -2.95
N ASP A 80 3.30 6.33 -3.70
CA ASP A 80 3.26 5.84 -5.08
C ASP A 80 4.29 6.54 -5.96
N ARG A 81 4.47 7.85 -5.77
CA ARG A 81 5.46 8.62 -6.51
C ARG A 81 6.88 8.12 -6.25
N VAL A 82 7.23 7.85 -4.98
CA VAL A 82 8.54 7.34 -4.62
C VAL A 82 8.77 5.94 -5.20
N LEU A 83 7.76 5.08 -5.11
CA LEU A 83 7.85 3.72 -5.65
C LEU A 83 7.97 3.74 -7.19
N GLU A 84 7.28 4.67 -7.83
CA GLU A 84 7.39 4.86 -9.28
C GLU A 84 8.81 5.30 -9.67
N GLU A 85 9.37 6.23 -8.93
CA GLU A 85 10.75 6.67 -9.14
C GLU A 85 11.73 5.52 -8.94
N MET A 86 11.55 4.72 -7.87
CA MET A 86 12.39 3.53 -7.65
C MET A 86 12.31 2.55 -8.81
N SER A 87 11.12 2.31 -9.34
CA SER A 87 10.92 1.36 -10.44
C SER A 87 11.58 1.82 -11.74
N SER A 88 11.78 3.13 -11.90
CA SER A 88 12.33 3.74 -13.10
C SER A 88 13.85 3.84 -13.09
N VAL A 89 14.48 3.69 -11.94
CA VAL A 89 15.93 3.82 -11.81
C VAL A 89 16.62 2.60 -12.40
N ALA A 90 17.57 2.83 -13.31
CA ALA A 90 18.32 1.77 -13.99
C ALA A 90 19.75 2.21 -14.26
N GLY A 91 20.60 1.26 -14.60
CA GLY A 91 21.99 1.51 -14.97
C GLY A 91 22.93 1.67 -13.78
N PRO A 92 24.15 2.19 -14.01
CA PRO A 92 25.15 2.36 -12.94
C PRO A 92 24.61 3.25 -11.81
N GLY A 93 24.83 2.81 -10.56
CA GLY A 93 24.38 3.54 -9.39
C GLY A 93 22.90 3.34 -9.04
N ALA A 94 22.17 2.51 -9.77
CA ALA A 94 20.75 2.27 -9.53
C ALA A 94 20.48 1.73 -8.14
N LYS A 95 21.28 0.78 -7.66
CA LYS A 95 21.10 0.20 -6.32
C LYS A 95 21.21 1.27 -5.24
N SER A 96 22.25 2.09 -5.29
CA SER A 96 22.46 3.18 -4.33
C SER A 96 21.31 4.19 -4.36
N ARG A 97 20.83 4.53 -5.55
CA ARG A 97 19.73 5.46 -5.72
C ARG A 97 18.44 4.91 -5.12
N LYS A 98 18.15 3.63 -5.37
CA LYS A 98 16.98 2.96 -4.79
C LYS A 98 17.07 2.89 -3.28
N GLU A 99 18.24 2.58 -2.73
CA GLU A 99 18.44 2.56 -1.28
C GLU A 99 18.21 3.94 -0.67
N ALA A 100 18.68 4.99 -1.33
CA ALA A 100 18.48 6.36 -0.86
C ALA A 100 16.99 6.76 -0.87
N LEU A 101 16.27 6.43 -1.93
CA LEU A 101 14.84 6.68 -2.03
C LEU A 101 14.06 5.94 -0.96
N LEU A 102 14.43 4.69 -0.72
CA LEU A 102 13.79 3.86 0.29
C LEU A 102 14.07 4.39 1.70
N ALA A 103 15.32 4.79 1.98
CA ALA A 103 15.69 5.37 3.28
C ALA A 103 14.90 6.66 3.57
N GLU A 104 14.75 7.51 2.57
CA GLU A 104 13.96 8.73 2.70
C GLU A 104 12.49 8.44 2.98
N LEU A 105 11.91 7.50 2.25
CA LEU A 105 10.52 7.09 2.44
C LEU A 105 10.30 6.50 3.83
N LEU A 106 11.15 5.57 4.24
CA LEU A 106 11.05 4.93 5.55
C LEU A 106 11.26 5.93 6.70
N GLY A 107 12.13 6.93 6.49
CA GLY A 107 12.36 7.97 7.50
C GLY A 107 11.16 8.89 7.72
N ARG A 108 10.23 8.94 6.76
CA ARG A 108 8.98 9.69 6.87
C ARG A 108 7.82 8.82 7.36
N ALA A 109 8.04 7.53 7.52
CA ALA A 109 7.02 6.56 7.92
C ALA A 109 7.15 6.23 9.40
N THR A 110 6.00 6.06 10.07
CA THR A 110 5.99 5.54 11.44
C THR A 110 6.44 4.08 11.44
N GLU A 111 6.69 3.52 12.61
CA GLU A 111 7.13 2.12 12.73
C GLU A 111 6.12 1.16 12.08
N VAL A 112 4.84 1.37 12.33
CA VAL A 112 3.76 0.55 11.74
C VAL A 112 3.71 0.72 10.24
N GLU A 113 3.86 1.95 9.75
CA GLU A 113 3.90 2.23 8.32
C GLU A 113 5.13 1.62 7.64
N GLN A 114 6.30 1.65 8.30
CA GLN A 114 7.50 1.01 7.76
C GLN A 114 7.29 -0.49 7.55
N SER A 115 6.68 -1.14 8.53
CA SER A 115 6.37 -2.57 8.44
C SER A 115 5.42 -2.86 7.28
N PHE A 116 4.38 -2.06 7.14
CA PHE A 116 3.42 -2.19 6.04
C PHE A 116 4.11 -1.97 4.68
N LEU A 117 4.93 -0.92 4.56
CA LEU A 117 5.61 -0.61 3.30
C LEU A 117 6.56 -1.74 2.87
N ARG A 118 7.31 -2.32 3.81
CA ARG A 118 8.18 -3.44 3.49
C ARG A 118 7.39 -4.64 2.99
N GLY A 119 6.31 -4.97 3.69
CA GLY A 119 5.42 -6.05 3.28
C GLY A 119 4.79 -5.81 1.92
N LEU A 120 4.38 -4.57 1.67
CA LEU A 120 3.80 -4.16 0.39
C LEU A 120 4.80 -4.34 -0.76
N MET A 121 6.00 -3.81 -0.60
CA MET A 121 7.05 -3.89 -1.62
C MET A 121 7.47 -5.32 -1.91
N LEU A 122 7.47 -6.18 -0.90
CA LEU A 122 7.81 -7.60 -1.04
C LEU A 122 6.62 -8.46 -1.45
N ARG A 123 5.43 -7.89 -1.51
CA ARG A 123 4.17 -8.58 -1.84
C ARG A 123 3.90 -9.77 -0.92
N ASN A 124 4.27 -9.63 0.36
CA ASN A 124 4.08 -10.69 1.35
C ASN A 124 3.15 -10.28 2.50
N LEU A 125 2.36 -9.24 2.32
CA LEU A 125 1.34 -8.86 3.30
C LEU A 125 0.27 -9.94 3.40
N ARG A 126 -0.19 -10.18 4.62
CA ARG A 126 -1.34 -11.06 4.85
C ARG A 126 -2.60 -10.26 4.59
N GLN A 127 -3.28 -10.60 3.49
CA GLN A 127 -4.45 -9.86 3.05
C GLN A 127 -5.74 -10.59 3.36
N GLY A 128 -6.67 -9.85 3.98
CA GLY A 128 -8.04 -10.30 4.06
C GLY A 128 -8.86 -9.90 2.83
N ALA A 129 -8.28 -9.06 1.95
CA ALA A 129 -8.97 -8.55 0.76
C ALA A 129 -8.53 -9.32 -0.48
N LEU A 130 -9.07 -10.52 -0.64
CA LEU A 130 -8.90 -11.29 -1.88
C LEU A 130 -9.64 -10.60 -3.02
N GLU A 131 -9.28 -10.95 -4.26
CA GLU A 131 -9.79 -10.31 -5.47
C GLU A 131 -11.32 -10.21 -5.50
N GLY A 132 -12.02 -11.30 -5.15
CA GLY A 132 -13.47 -11.30 -5.13
C GLY A 132 -14.07 -10.35 -4.08
N VAL A 133 -13.45 -10.27 -2.92
CA VAL A 133 -13.88 -9.35 -1.85
C VAL A 133 -13.68 -7.91 -2.29
N MET A 134 -12.54 -7.61 -2.91
CA MET A 134 -12.25 -6.27 -3.41
C MET A 134 -13.23 -5.86 -4.51
N ALA A 135 -13.53 -6.77 -5.44
CA ALA A 135 -14.48 -6.49 -6.51
C ALA A 135 -15.87 -6.16 -5.96
N ASP A 136 -16.33 -6.91 -4.96
CA ASP A 136 -17.62 -6.65 -4.31
C ASP A 136 -17.60 -5.32 -3.55
N ALA A 137 -16.48 -4.99 -2.90
CA ALA A 137 -16.34 -3.72 -2.18
C ALA A 137 -16.39 -2.52 -3.14
N VAL A 138 -15.74 -2.63 -4.30
CA VAL A 138 -15.79 -1.58 -5.33
C VAL A 138 -17.23 -1.39 -5.82
N ALA A 139 -17.93 -2.49 -6.09
CA ALA A 139 -19.33 -2.42 -6.52
C ALA A 139 -20.22 -1.73 -5.48
N VAL A 140 -20.03 -2.05 -4.21
CA VAL A 140 -20.78 -1.41 -3.11
C VAL A 140 -20.43 0.08 -3.01
N ALA A 141 -19.15 0.42 -3.10
CA ALA A 141 -18.71 1.82 -3.00
C ALA A 141 -19.26 2.68 -4.15
N LEU A 142 -19.40 2.10 -5.34
CA LEU A 142 -19.93 2.78 -6.51
C LEU A 142 -21.46 2.66 -6.61
N ASP A 143 -22.11 1.98 -5.69
CA ASP A 143 -23.54 1.72 -5.67
C ASP A 143 -24.00 0.99 -6.95
N VAL A 144 -23.21 0.02 -7.37
CA VAL A 144 -23.47 -0.79 -8.58
C VAL A 144 -23.70 -2.24 -8.14
N PRO A 145 -24.64 -2.97 -8.77
CA PRO A 145 -24.85 -4.38 -8.44
C PRO A 145 -23.58 -5.20 -8.69
N PRO A 146 -23.23 -6.13 -7.78
CA PRO A 146 -22.05 -6.98 -7.97
C PRO A 146 -22.15 -7.82 -9.23
N GLN A 147 -21.02 -8.02 -9.89
CA GLN A 147 -20.91 -8.94 -11.01
C GLN A 147 -21.00 -10.38 -10.53
N ARG A 148 -21.68 -11.21 -11.28
CA ARG A 148 -21.85 -12.62 -10.95
C ARG A 148 -21.42 -13.52 -12.08
#